data_e3281ebb3bec3ea939fa64c1c94f46af
#
_entry.id   e3281ebb3bec3ea939fa64c1c94f46af
#
_cell.length_a   1.000
_cell.length_b   1.000
_cell.length_c   1.000
_cell.angle_alpha   90.00
_cell.angle_beta   90.00
_cell.angle_gamma   90.00
#
_symmetry.space_group_name_H-M   'P 1'
#
loop_
_entity.id
_entity.type
_entity.pdbx_description
1 polymer ?
#
loop_
_entity_poly.entity_id
_entity_poly.type
_entity_poly.pdbx_seq_one_letter_code
_entity_poly.pdbx_strand_id
1 'polypeptide(L)'
;MNQLEVLRESLGQCDEIILDALLMRNRIVEDIMVYKEANNVPILQPEQEAKQKEWLERRMQEKRHKNEVADVFESITRNSKKIQARKLFNYNIVLIGFMGAGKSTISDYLKIVFAMDIIEMDQIIAERAGMSISDIFETYGEQYFRDCETNLLIEMQSRTNVVISCGGGTPMRECNVAEMKKNGRVVLLTAKPETILDRVKDSHDRPLIENNKTVPFIADLMSKRREKYEAAADIIIETDGKSELEICEELIHSLRQMDAKAE
;
A
#
# COMPACT_ATOMS: atom_id res chain seq x y z
N MET A 1 -46.83 -8.94 24.36
CA MET A 1 -45.47 -9.16 23.83
C MET A 1 -44.83 -10.31 24.58
N ASN A 2 -44.29 -11.32 23.90
CA ASN A 2 -43.60 -12.38 24.62
C ASN A 2 -42.16 -11.89 25.01
N GLN A 3 -41.54 -12.60 25.94
CA GLN A 3 -40.22 -12.19 26.46
C GLN A 3 -39.16 -12.08 25.35
N LEU A 4 -39.23 -12.91 24.31
CA LEU A 4 -38.31 -12.87 23.17
C LEU A 4 -38.52 -11.58 22.34
N GLU A 5 -39.73 -11.10 22.17
CA GLU A 5 -40.01 -9.84 21.46
C GLU A 5 -39.40 -8.64 22.19
N VAL A 6 -39.54 -8.59 23.52
CA VAL A 6 -38.92 -7.53 24.34
C VAL A 6 -37.39 -7.54 24.23
N LEU A 7 -36.78 -8.73 24.26
CA LEU A 7 -35.32 -8.85 24.10
C LEU A 7 -34.84 -8.42 22.70
N ARG A 8 -35.57 -8.74 21.64
CA ARG A 8 -35.30 -8.29 20.28
C ARG A 8 -35.44 -6.78 20.13
N GLU A 9 -36.44 -6.16 20.72
CA GLU A 9 -36.61 -4.72 20.74
C GLU A 9 -35.44 -4.03 21.46
N SER A 10 -35.03 -4.55 22.62
CA SER A 10 -33.85 -4.06 23.34
C SER A 10 -32.55 -4.20 22.54
N LEU A 11 -32.38 -5.29 21.79
CA LEU A 11 -31.25 -5.47 20.89
C LEU A 11 -31.26 -4.42 19.78
N GLY A 12 -32.42 -4.16 19.14
CA GLY A 12 -32.57 -3.12 18.14
C GLY A 12 -32.19 -1.73 18.65
N GLN A 13 -32.57 -1.40 19.88
CA GLN A 13 -32.14 -0.13 20.51
C GLN A 13 -30.62 -0.05 20.70
N CYS A 14 -29.97 -1.17 21.06
CA CYS A 14 -28.50 -1.22 21.11
C CYS A 14 -27.88 -1.00 19.73
N ASP A 15 -28.43 -1.61 18.69
CA ASP A 15 -27.94 -1.47 17.31
C ASP A 15 -28.06 -0.01 16.81
N GLU A 16 -29.12 0.70 17.14
CA GLU A 16 -29.27 2.14 16.85
C GLU A 16 -28.19 2.98 17.54
N ILE A 17 -27.89 2.72 18.81
CA ILE A 17 -26.83 3.42 19.54
C ILE A 17 -25.46 3.15 18.90
N ILE A 18 -25.20 1.91 18.50
CA ILE A 18 -23.94 1.53 17.82
C ILE A 18 -23.83 2.26 16.48
N LEU A 19 -24.90 2.29 15.68
CA LEU A 19 -24.93 2.98 14.39
C LEU A 19 -24.63 4.47 14.54
N ASP A 20 -25.32 5.16 15.45
CA ASP A 20 -25.11 6.58 15.70
C ASP A 20 -23.70 6.88 16.18
N ALA A 21 -23.16 6.05 17.09
CA ALA A 21 -21.79 6.18 17.58
C ALA A 21 -20.75 5.97 16.46
N LEU A 22 -20.97 5.02 15.55
CA LEU A 22 -20.09 4.79 14.40
C LEU A 22 -20.14 5.95 13.40
N LEU A 23 -21.31 6.48 13.08
CA LEU A 23 -21.46 7.65 12.21
C LEU A 23 -20.77 8.88 12.80
N MET A 24 -20.97 9.15 14.09
CA MET A 24 -20.27 10.24 14.79
C MET A 24 -18.75 10.04 14.76
N ARG A 25 -18.28 8.84 15.07
CA ARG A 25 -16.86 8.53 15.07
C ARG A 25 -16.21 8.72 13.69
N ASN A 26 -16.88 8.32 12.61
CA ASN A 26 -16.38 8.50 11.25
C ASN A 26 -16.22 9.99 10.90
N ARG A 27 -17.18 10.85 11.27
CA ARG A 27 -17.05 12.31 11.12
C ARG A 27 -15.86 12.86 11.88
N ILE A 28 -15.67 12.44 13.14
CA ILE A 28 -14.50 12.86 13.93
C ILE A 28 -13.19 12.42 13.28
N VAL A 29 -13.13 11.25 12.65
CA VAL A 29 -11.94 10.80 11.88
C VAL A 29 -11.67 11.72 10.71
N GLU A 30 -12.69 12.14 9.97
CA GLU A 30 -12.56 13.12 8.88
C GLU A 30 -12.09 14.48 9.38
N ASP A 31 -12.66 14.98 10.50
CA ASP A 31 -12.27 16.24 11.12
C ASP A 31 -10.81 16.22 11.61
N ILE A 32 -10.36 15.10 12.18
CA ILE A 32 -8.95 14.90 12.55
C ILE A 32 -8.04 15.01 11.32
N MET A 33 -8.44 14.46 10.18
CA MET A 33 -7.64 14.57 8.95
C MET A 33 -7.55 16.01 8.47
N VAL A 34 -8.67 16.73 8.44
CA VAL A 34 -8.70 18.17 8.09
C VAL A 34 -7.80 18.98 9.03
N TYR A 35 -7.87 18.71 10.33
CA TYR A 35 -7.02 19.38 11.32
C TYR A 35 -5.52 19.12 11.09
N LYS A 36 -5.15 17.85 10.87
CA LYS A 36 -3.76 17.47 10.60
C LYS A 36 -3.23 18.17 9.36
N GLU A 37 -4.03 18.21 8.31
CA GLU A 37 -3.71 18.90 7.06
C GLU A 37 -3.46 20.39 7.27
N ALA A 38 -4.38 21.06 7.93
CA ALA A 38 -4.31 22.51 8.15
C ALA A 38 -3.12 22.93 9.05
N ASN A 39 -2.65 22.03 9.92
CA ASN A 39 -1.62 22.33 10.91
C ASN A 39 -0.28 21.62 10.66
N ASN A 40 -0.09 20.98 9.49
CA ASN A 40 1.11 20.20 9.16
C ASN A 40 1.49 19.15 10.21
N VAL A 41 0.49 18.51 10.82
CA VAL A 41 0.71 17.42 11.77
C VAL A 41 0.93 16.11 10.98
N PRO A 42 1.90 15.26 11.37
CA PRO A 42 2.12 13.97 10.72
C PRO A 42 0.84 13.15 10.62
N ILE A 43 0.60 12.61 9.43
CA ILE A 43 -0.61 11.80 9.17
C ILE A 43 -0.53 10.48 9.94
N LEU A 44 0.63 9.82 9.89
CA LEU A 44 0.86 8.56 10.57
C LEU A 44 1.26 8.82 12.03
N GLN A 45 0.53 8.23 12.95
CA GLN A 45 0.77 8.36 14.39
C GLN A 45 0.65 6.99 15.07
N PRO A 46 1.63 6.09 14.90
CA PRO A 46 1.59 4.73 15.48
C PRO A 46 1.37 4.71 17.00
N GLU A 47 1.89 5.73 17.68
CA GLU A 47 1.74 5.87 19.14
C GLU A 47 0.27 6.06 19.57
N GLN A 48 -0.55 6.74 18.76
CA GLN A 48 -1.97 6.93 19.08
C GLN A 48 -2.75 5.61 18.91
N GLU A 49 -2.38 4.81 17.92
CA GLU A 49 -2.96 3.46 17.75
C GLU A 49 -2.59 2.55 18.93
N ALA A 50 -1.33 2.59 19.36
CA ALA A 50 -0.88 1.83 20.52
C ALA A 50 -1.63 2.24 21.80
N LYS A 51 -1.81 3.55 22.04
CA LYS A 51 -2.62 4.07 23.17
C LYS A 51 -4.07 3.63 23.13
N GLN A 52 -4.68 3.61 21.93
CA GLN A 52 -6.06 3.14 21.77
C GLN A 52 -6.18 1.65 22.08
N LYS A 53 -5.23 0.84 21.61
CA LYS A 53 -5.19 -0.60 21.89
C LYS A 53 -5.04 -0.87 23.39
N GLU A 54 -4.10 -0.21 24.04
CA GLU A 54 -3.88 -0.31 25.50
C GLU A 54 -5.11 0.13 26.31
N TRP A 55 -5.78 1.21 25.88
CA TRP A 55 -7.03 1.65 26.50
C TRP A 55 -8.11 0.57 26.39
N LEU A 56 -8.26 -0.07 25.22
CA LEU A 56 -9.24 -1.13 25.00
C LEU A 56 -8.93 -2.34 25.89
N GLU A 57 -7.67 -2.80 25.90
CA GLU A 57 -7.22 -3.92 26.72
C GLU A 57 -7.52 -3.70 28.20
N ARG A 58 -7.20 -2.52 28.75
CA ARG A 58 -7.52 -2.14 30.15
C ARG A 58 -9.00 -2.12 30.42
N ARG A 59 -9.81 -1.58 29.48
CA ARG A 59 -11.25 -1.48 29.62
C ARG A 59 -11.97 -2.83 29.57
N MET A 60 -11.40 -3.78 28.82
CA MET A 60 -11.92 -5.14 28.61
C MET A 60 -11.33 -6.17 29.57
N GLN A 61 -10.44 -5.78 30.46
CA GLN A 61 -9.88 -6.67 31.47
C GLN A 61 -11.03 -7.27 32.31
N GLU A 62 -11.05 -8.62 32.42
CA GLU A 62 -12.06 -9.40 33.13
C GLU A 62 -13.51 -9.28 32.61
N LYS A 63 -13.74 -8.68 31.44
CA LYS A 63 -15.08 -8.62 30.82
C LYS A 63 -15.39 -9.89 30.03
N ARG A 64 -16.68 -10.28 30.03
CA ARG A 64 -17.20 -11.33 29.14
C ARG A 64 -17.04 -10.86 27.68
N HIS A 65 -16.83 -11.80 26.77
CA HIS A 65 -16.76 -11.55 25.34
C HIS A 65 -15.69 -10.51 24.95
N LYS A 66 -14.58 -10.45 25.70
CA LYS A 66 -13.50 -9.48 25.44
C LYS A 66 -12.88 -9.64 24.05
N ASN A 67 -12.75 -10.88 23.57
CA ASN A 67 -12.14 -11.15 22.26
C ASN A 67 -13.08 -10.68 21.13
N GLU A 68 -14.36 -11.00 21.22
CA GLU A 68 -15.39 -10.61 20.26
C GLU A 68 -15.52 -9.08 20.18
N VAL A 69 -15.45 -8.39 21.31
CA VAL A 69 -15.43 -6.91 21.33
C VAL A 69 -14.12 -6.36 20.75
N ALA A 70 -12.97 -6.97 21.03
CA ALA A 70 -11.70 -6.57 20.47
C ALA A 70 -11.69 -6.68 18.93
N ASP A 71 -12.22 -7.77 18.37
CA ASP A 71 -12.35 -7.99 16.92
C ASP A 71 -13.22 -6.91 16.25
N VAL A 72 -14.32 -6.50 16.91
CA VAL A 72 -15.15 -5.40 16.43
C VAL A 72 -14.36 -4.09 16.43
N PHE A 73 -13.63 -3.77 17.50
CA PHE A 73 -12.82 -2.55 17.58
C PHE A 73 -11.68 -2.54 16.57
N GLU A 74 -11.07 -3.68 16.28
CA GLU A 74 -10.08 -3.81 15.21
C GLU A 74 -10.72 -3.47 13.84
N SER A 75 -11.93 -3.99 13.58
CA SER A 75 -12.68 -3.67 12.36
C SER A 75 -13.04 -2.20 12.26
N ILE A 76 -13.44 -1.56 13.37
CA ILE A 76 -13.71 -0.13 13.45
C ILE A 76 -12.44 0.68 13.15
N THR A 77 -11.29 0.30 13.72
CA THR A 77 -10.01 0.96 13.49
C THR A 77 -9.58 0.81 12.02
N ARG A 78 -9.71 -0.38 11.46
CA ARG A 78 -9.44 -0.65 10.04
C ARG A 78 -10.32 0.20 9.12
N ASN A 79 -11.61 0.35 9.43
CA ASN A 79 -12.50 1.22 8.65
C ASN A 79 -12.10 2.70 8.75
N SER A 80 -11.65 3.17 9.90
CA SER A 80 -11.12 4.53 10.05
C SER A 80 -9.89 4.77 9.18
N LYS A 81 -8.97 3.80 9.12
CA LYS A 81 -7.80 3.84 8.22
C LYS A 81 -8.23 3.93 6.74
N LYS A 82 -9.24 3.16 6.34
CA LYS A 82 -9.80 3.24 4.97
C LYS A 82 -10.43 4.60 4.66
N ILE A 83 -11.13 5.22 5.62
CA ILE A 83 -11.69 6.57 5.47
C ILE A 83 -10.55 7.57 5.25
N GLN A 84 -9.50 7.51 6.07
CA GLN A 84 -8.31 8.36 5.94
C GLN A 84 -7.63 8.17 4.58
N ALA A 85 -7.39 6.93 4.16
CA ALA A 85 -6.78 6.62 2.87
C ALA A 85 -7.58 7.22 1.69
N ARG A 86 -8.91 7.05 1.69
CA ARG A 86 -9.80 7.59 0.64
C ARG A 86 -9.84 9.11 0.62
N LYS A 87 -9.67 9.75 1.78
CA LYS A 87 -9.58 11.21 1.87
C LYS A 87 -8.27 11.74 1.30
N LEU A 88 -7.16 11.00 1.54
CA LEU A 88 -5.84 11.38 1.05
C LEU A 88 -5.62 11.07 -0.44
N PHE A 89 -6.12 9.92 -0.89
CA PHE A 89 -5.81 9.37 -2.22
C PHE A 89 -7.10 8.96 -2.93
N ASN A 90 -7.57 9.79 -3.86
CA ASN A 90 -8.66 9.47 -4.77
C ASN A 90 -8.20 8.72 -6.03
N TYR A 91 -6.94 8.27 -6.04
CA TYR A 91 -6.24 7.57 -7.09
C TYR A 91 -5.49 6.35 -6.54
N ASN A 92 -4.85 5.59 -7.40
CA ASN A 92 -3.98 4.47 -7.03
C ASN A 92 -2.54 4.96 -6.77
N ILE A 93 -1.84 4.35 -5.81
CA ILE A 93 -0.41 4.55 -5.60
C ILE A 93 0.33 3.46 -6.37
N VAL A 94 1.09 3.83 -7.40
CA VAL A 94 1.82 2.88 -8.24
C VAL A 94 3.29 2.91 -7.86
N LEU A 95 3.78 1.87 -7.20
CA LEU A 95 5.18 1.75 -6.79
C LEU A 95 6.01 1.11 -7.89
N ILE A 96 7.02 1.84 -8.37
CA ILE A 96 8.02 1.36 -9.32
C ILE A 96 9.42 1.46 -8.70
N GLY A 97 10.39 0.79 -9.32
CA GLY A 97 11.79 0.82 -8.88
C GLY A 97 12.49 -0.50 -9.10
N PHE A 98 13.79 -0.47 -8.94
CA PHE A 98 14.64 -1.65 -9.09
C PHE A 98 14.29 -2.73 -8.05
N MET A 99 14.65 -3.99 -8.32
CA MET A 99 14.54 -5.05 -7.32
C MET A 99 15.31 -4.66 -6.05
N GLY A 100 14.78 -4.96 -4.87
CA GLY A 100 15.40 -4.56 -3.60
C GLY A 100 15.25 -3.08 -3.23
N ALA A 101 14.58 -2.24 -4.04
CA ALA A 101 14.32 -0.84 -3.70
C ALA A 101 13.30 -0.64 -2.56
N GLY A 102 12.63 -1.71 -2.10
CA GLY A 102 11.70 -1.64 -0.97
C GLY A 102 10.21 -1.60 -1.32
N LYS A 103 9.83 -1.84 -2.58
CA LYS A 103 8.43 -1.77 -3.03
C LYS A 103 7.47 -2.60 -2.17
N SER A 104 7.71 -3.90 -2.03
CA SER A 104 6.84 -4.78 -1.24
C SER A 104 6.80 -4.39 0.24
N THR A 105 7.95 -4.00 0.82
CA THR A 105 8.01 -3.52 2.20
C THR A 105 7.13 -2.29 2.41
N ILE A 106 7.19 -1.31 1.50
CA ILE A 106 6.38 -0.09 1.56
C ILE A 106 4.91 -0.37 1.24
N SER A 107 4.62 -1.28 0.30
CA SER A 107 3.24 -1.76 0.05
C SER A 107 2.62 -2.34 1.33
N ASP A 108 3.33 -3.25 2.01
CA ASP A 108 2.87 -3.87 3.25
C ASP A 108 2.69 -2.84 4.37
N TYR A 109 3.59 -1.86 4.47
CA TYR A 109 3.45 -0.80 5.45
C TYR A 109 2.21 0.08 5.17
N LEU A 110 1.96 0.47 3.92
CA LEU A 110 0.75 1.20 3.52
C LEU A 110 -0.53 0.41 3.79
N LYS A 111 -0.50 -0.93 3.59
CA LYS A 111 -1.60 -1.83 3.98
C LYS A 111 -1.88 -1.77 5.49
N ILE A 112 -0.83 -1.77 6.30
CA ILE A 112 -0.97 -1.72 7.77
C ILE A 112 -1.52 -0.37 8.23
N VAL A 113 -0.98 0.74 7.71
CA VAL A 113 -1.31 2.08 8.21
C VAL A 113 -2.58 2.67 7.64
N PHE A 114 -2.97 2.30 6.40
CA PHE A 114 -4.14 2.83 5.71
C PHE A 114 -5.20 1.77 5.37
N ALA A 115 -4.95 0.51 5.69
CA ALA A 115 -5.81 -0.62 5.31
C ALA A 115 -6.14 -0.64 3.80
N MET A 116 -5.20 -0.19 2.95
CA MET A 116 -5.31 -0.24 1.50
C MET A 116 -5.14 -1.67 0.98
N ASP A 117 -5.81 -1.98 -0.11
CA ASP A 117 -5.58 -3.23 -0.83
C ASP A 117 -4.25 -3.14 -1.60
N ILE A 118 -3.50 -4.23 -1.61
CA ILE A 118 -2.22 -4.33 -2.32
C ILE A 118 -2.38 -5.22 -3.55
N ILE A 119 -1.82 -4.78 -4.64
CA ILE A 119 -1.71 -5.48 -5.92
C ILE A 119 -0.23 -5.72 -6.19
N GLU A 120 0.29 -6.87 -5.77
CA GLU A 120 1.62 -7.33 -6.16
C GLU A 120 1.53 -7.96 -7.55
N MET A 121 1.92 -7.20 -8.58
CA MET A 121 1.68 -7.60 -9.99
C MET A 121 2.33 -8.93 -10.33
N ASP A 122 3.58 -9.12 -9.94
CA ASP A 122 4.34 -10.34 -10.21
C ASP A 122 3.65 -11.57 -9.59
N GLN A 123 3.16 -11.44 -8.36
CA GLN A 123 2.44 -12.51 -7.67
C GLN A 123 1.12 -12.85 -8.36
N ILE A 124 0.31 -11.85 -8.69
CA ILE A 124 -1.00 -12.07 -9.34
C ILE A 124 -0.82 -12.73 -10.71
N ILE A 125 0.19 -12.33 -11.48
CA ILE A 125 0.46 -12.94 -12.79
C ILE A 125 0.87 -14.40 -12.62
N ALA A 126 1.75 -14.71 -11.67
CA ALA A 126 2.17 -16.07 -11.38
C ALA A 126 1.00 -16.95 -10.89
N GLU A 127 0.15 -16.44 -9.99
CA GLU A 127 -1.05 -17.12 -9.50
C GLU A 127 -2.05 -17.41 -10.63
N ARG A 128 -2.30 -16.44 -11.51
CA ARG A 128 -3.20 -16.62 -12.66
C ARG A 128 -2.68 -17.61 -13.69
N ALA A 129 -1.36 -17.63 -13.88
CA ALA A 129 -0.71 -18.59 -14.79
C ALA A 129 -0.58 -20.01 -14.17
N GLY A 130 -0.72 -20.13 -12.85
CA GLY A 130 -0.51 -21.39 -12.13
C GLY A 130 0.94 -21.88 -12.13
N MET A 131 1.92 -20.98 -12.39
CA MET A 131 3.33 -21.32 -12.49
C MET A 131 4.23 -20.14 -12.07
N SER A 132 5.51 -20.41 -11.84
CA SER A 132 6.46 -19.35 -11.49
C SER A 132 6.72 -18.40 -12.67
N ILE A 133 7.21 -17.18 -12.37
CA ILE A 133 7.58 -16.21 -13.42
C ILE A 133 8.67 -16.79 -14.32
N SER A 134 9.63 -17.54 -13.78
CA SER A 134 10.69 -18.20 -14.58
C SER A 134 10.08 -19.20 -15.55
N ASP A 135 9.13 -20.02 -15.11
CA ASP A 135 8.44 -20.97 -15.98
C ASP A 135 7.60 -20.28 -17.05
N ILE A 136 6.98 -19.12 -16.72
CA ILE A 136 6.27 -18.30 -17.71
C ILE A 136 7.23 -17.83 -18.82
N PHE A 137 8.42 -17.32 -18.44
CA PHE A 137 9.44 -16.90 -19.40
C PHE A 137 9.93 -18.05 -20.28
N GLU A 138 10.17 -19.23 -19.68
CA GLU A 138 10.64 -20.41 -20.41
C GLU A 138 9.55 -20.97 -21.35
N THR A 139 8.29 -20.98 -20.92
CA THR A 139 7.18 -21.61 -21.65
C THR A 139 6.58 -20.69 -22.71
N TYR A 140 6.35 -19.42 -22.36
CA TYR A 140 5.61 -18.46 -23.20
C TYR A 140 6.44 -17.28 -23.70
N GLY A 141 7.66 -17.11 -23.15
CA GLY A 141 8.57 -16.02 -23.48
C GLY A 141 8.28 -14.71 -22.73
N GLU A 142 9.26 -13.81 -22.79
CA GLU A 142 9.18 -12.51 -22.10
C GLU A 142 8.00 -11.67 -22.59
N GLN A 143 7.72 -11.68 -23.89
CA GLN A 143 6.64 -10.87 -24.49
C GLN A 143 5.29 -11.19 -23.87
N TYR A 144 4.97 -12.48 -23.68
CA TYR A 144 3.73 -12.91 -23.03
C TYR A 144 3.60 -12.36 -21.59
N PHE A 145 4.67 -12.46 -20.81
CA PHE A 145 4.67 -11.91 -19.46
C PHE A 145 4.43 -10.39 -19.45
N ARG A 146 5.08 -9.65 -20.37
CA ARG A 146 4.88 -8.21 -20.51
C ARG A 146 3.44 -7.85 -20.93
N ASP A 147 2.79 -8.68 -21.70
CA ASP A 147 1.38 -8.48 -22.08
C ASP A 147 0.46 -8.76 -20.88
N CYS A 148 0.79 -9.73 -20.02
CA CYS A 148 0.10 -9.94 -18.75
C CYS A 148 0.24 -8.72 -17.82
N GLU A 149 1.43 -8.11 -17.71
CA GLU A 149 1.62 -6.87 -16.94
C GLU A 149 0.73 -5.74 -17.47
N THR A 150 0.69 -5.55 -18.80
CA THR A 150 -0.15 -4.52 -19.44
C THR A 150 -1.64 -4.76 -19.17
N ASN A 151 -2.11 -5.99 -19.36
CA ASN A 151 -3.51 -6.34 -19.12
C ASN A 151 -3.94 -6.15 -17.66
N LEU A 152 -3.06 -6.48 -16.72
CA LEU A 152 -3.33 -6.25 -15.29
C LEU A 152 -3.42 -4.76 -14.95
N LEU A 153 -2.55 -3.92 -15.52
CA LEU A 153 -2.65 -2.46 -15.36
C LEU A 153 -3.96 -1.90 -15.92
N ILE A 154 -4.41 -2.39 -17.09
CA ILE A 154 -5.69 -2.00 -17.68
C ILE A 154 -6.85 -2.40 -16.76
N GLU A 155 -6.84 -3.62 -16.20
CA GLU A 155 -7.84 -4.08 -15.23
C GLU A 155 -7.89 -3.16 -13.99
N MET A 156 -6.75 -2.70 -13.53
CA MET A 156 -6.66 -1.82 -12.35
C MET A 156 -7.24 -0.42 -12.58
N GLN A 157 -7.57 -0.03 -13.81
CA GLN A 157 -8.26 1.25 -14.08
C GLN A 157 -9.68 1.31 -13.46
N SER A 158 -10.29 0.17 -13.20
CA SER A 158 -11.61 0.09 -12.53
C SER A 158 -11.52 0.24 -11.00
N ARG A 159 -10.33 0.26 -10.42
CA ARG A 159 -10.09 0.37 -8.98
C ARG A 159 -9.49 1.73 -8.62
N THR A 160 -9.80 2.19 -7.42
CA THR A 160 -9.22 3.39 -6.81
C THR A 160 -8.77 3.10 -5.40
N ASN A 161 -7.83 3.89 -4.90
CA ASN A 161 -7.32 3.77 -3.53
C ASN A 161 -6.69 2.39 -3.25
N VAL A 162 -5.95 1.85 -4.22
CA VAL A 162 -5.13 0.64 -4.06
C VAL A 162 -3.65 0.97 -4.25
N VAL A 163 -2.77 0.16 -3.69
CA VAL A 163 -1.34 0.21 -3.94
C VAL A 163 -1.01 -0.85 -4.98
N ILE A 164 -0.39 -0.45 -6.09
CA ILE A 164 0.06 -1.34 -7.17
C ILE A 164 1.59 -1.41 -7.10
N SER A 165 2.11 -2.55 -6.71
CA SER A 165 3.56 -2.83 -6.69
C SER A 165 3.94 -3.49 -8.00
N CYS A 166 4.67 -2.75 -8.84
CA CYS A 166 5.04 -3.18 -10.18
C CYS A 166 6.32 -4.00 -10.20
N GLY A 167 6.39 -4.97 -11.13
CA GLY A 167 7.63 -5.63 -11.48
C GLY A 167 8.69 -4.64 -11.97
N GLY A 168 9.97 -4.96 -11.78
CA GLY A 168 11.06 -4.05 -12.17
C GLY A 168 11.17 -3.79 -13.69
N GLY A 169 10.51 -4.58 -14.53
CA GLY A 169 10.45 -4.38 -15.97
C GLY A 169 9.22 -3.63 -16.47
N THR A 170 8.20 -3.51 -15.65
CA THR A 170 6.91 -2.94 -16.04
C THR A 170 7.01 -1.51 -16.60
N PRO A 171 7.80 -0.57 -16.02
CA PRO A 171 7.95 0.79 -16.55
C PRO A 171 8.79 0.90 -17.81
N MET A 172 9.39 -0.20 -18.28
CA MET A 172 10.20 -0.17 -19.51
C MET A 172 9.37 -0.02 -20.78
N ARG A 173 8.05 -0.25 -20.70
CA ARG A 173 7.09 -0.07 -21.80
C ARG A 173 6.30 1.24 -21.61
N GLU A 174 6.30 2.10 -22.61
CA GLU A 174 5.57 3.37 -22.58
C GLU A 174 4.05 3.18 -22.41
N CYS A 175 3.48 2.12 -23.03
CA CYS A 175 2.06 1.80 -22.84
C CYS A 175 1.72 1.51 -21.37
N ASN A 176 2.59 0.82 -20.64
CA ASN A 176 2.40 0.56 -19.22
C ASN A 176 2.46 1.87 -18.40
N VAL A 177 3.40 2.76 -18.72
CA VAL A 177 3.51 4.06 -18.07
C VAL A 177 2.23 4.89 -18.31
N ALA A 178 1.70 4.87 -19.54
CA ALA A 178 0.43 5.53 -19.84
C ALA A 178 -0.73 4.95 -19.01
N GLU A 179 -0.82 3.62 -18.88
CA GLU A 179 -1.85 2.97 -18.06
C GLU A 179 -1.69 3.31 -16.56
N MET A 180 -0.46 3.30 -16.02
CA MET A 180 -0.19 3.67 -14.63
C MET A 180 -0.69 5.10 -14.29
N LYS A 181 -0.49 6.05 -15.20
CA LYS A 181 -0.81 7.47 -15.00
C LYS A 181 -2.28 7.83 -15.21
N LYS A 182 -3.11 6.97 -15.81
CA LYS A 182 -4.53 7.25 -16.03
C LYS A 182 -5.30 7.44 -14.73
N ASN A 183 -5.08 6.57 -13.76
CA ASN A 183 -5.77 6.58 -12.47
C ASN A 183 -4.81 6.35 -11.30
N GLY A 184 -3.53 6.70 -11.46
CA GLY A 184 -2.50 6.49 -10.46
C GLY A 184 -1.50 7.62 -10.39
N ARG A 185 -0.76 7.65 -9.29
CA ARG A 185 0.45 8.44 -9.11
C ARG A 185 1.63 7.49 -9.02
N VAL A 186 2.61 7.69 -9.88
CA VAL A 186 3.76 6.79 -10.01
C VAL A 186 4.88 7.25 -9.08
N VAL A 187 5.19 6.41 -8.12
CA VAL A 187 6.23 6.63 -7.10
C VAL A 187 7.42 5.73 -7.39
N LEU A 188 8.54 6.33 -7.72
CA LEU A 188 9.81 5.63 -7.89
C LEU A 188 10.52 5.51 -6.54
N LEU A 189 10.70 4.29 -6.06
CA LEU A 189 11.57 4.00 -4.93
C LEU A 189 12.98 3.70 -5.45
N THR A 190 13.98 4.40 -4.88
CA THR A 190 15.39 4.24 -5.23
C THR A 190 16.21 3.85 -4.01
N ALA A 191 17.33 3.17 -4.25
CA ALA A 191 18.37 2.89 -3.26
C ALA A 191 19.73 2.78 -3.95
N LYS A 192 20.81 2.92 -3.19
CA LYS A 192 22.16 2.76 -3.70
C LYS A 192 22.44 1.32 -4.10
N PRO A 193 23.34 1.07 -5.09
CA PRO A 193 23.67 -0.29 -5.51
C PRO A 193 24.15 -1.20 -4.37
N GLU A 194 24.87 -0.64 -3.39
CA GLU A 194 25.33 -1.34 -2.20
C GLU A 194 24.18 -1.82 -1.33
N THR A 195 23.19 -0.94 -1.11
CA THR A 195 21.98 -1.24 -0.35
C THR A 195 21.12 -2.26 -1.07
N ILE A 196 20.99 -2.15 -2.40
CA ILE A 196 20.31 -3.15 -3.23
C ILE A 196 20.97 -4.51 -3.06
N LEU A 197 22.30 -4.58 -3.20
CA LEU A 197 23.06 -5.83 -3.05
C LEU A 197 22.81 -6.46 -1.67
N ASP A 198 22.91 -5.68 -0.61
CA ASP A 198 22.69 -6.18 0.75
C ASP A 198 21.27 -6.76 0.95
N ARG A 199 20.27 -6.11 0.39
CA ARG A 199 18.85 -6.56 0.48
C ARG A 199 18.54 -7.80 -0.36
N VAL A 200 19.31 -8.07 -1.44
CA VAL A 200 19.01 -9.17 -2.38
C VAL A 200 20.04 -10.29 -2.36
N LYS A 201 21.11 -10.19 -1.56
CA LYS A 201 22.21 -11.18 -1.54
C LYS A 201 21.73 -12.61 -1.24
N ASP A 202 20.75 -12.76 -0.35
CA ASP A 202 20.20 -14.04 0.10
C ASP A 202 18.94 -14.47 -0.70
N SER A 203 18.51 -13.68 -1.69
CA SER A 203 17.36 -14.02 -2.53
C SER A 203 17.80 -14.85 -3.74
N HIS A 204 17.12 -15.97 -3.99
CA HIS A 204 17.34 -16.85 -5.13
C HIS A 204 16.29 -16.68 -6.25
N ASP A 205 15.30 -15.81 -6.04
CA ASP A 205 14.16 -15.59 -6.95
C ASP A 205 14.42 -14.45 -7.96
N ARG A 206 15.70 -14.17 -8.28
CA ARG A 206 16.10 -13.00 -9.09
C ARG A 206 16.97 -13.39 -10.29
N PRO A 207 16.37 -13.95 -11.38
CA PRO A 207 17.14 -14.46 -12.51
C PRO A 207 18.16 -13.48 -13.10
N LEU A 208 17.84 -12.17 -13.10
CA LEU A 208 18.69 -11.12 -13.69
C LEU A 208 20.02 -10.90 -12.95
N ILE A 209 20.10 -11.23 -11.66
CA ILE A 209 21.31 -11.00 -10.84
C ILE A 209 21.84 -12.28 -10.21
N GLU A 210 21.16 -13.43 -10.38
CA GLU A 210 21.52 -14.68 -9.70
C GLU A 210 22.96 -15.09 -9.94
N ASN A 211 23.46 -14.93 -11.16
CA ASN A 211 24.80 -15.30 -11.55
C ASN A 211 25.86 -14.21 -11.31
N ASN A 212 25.47 -13.00 -10.90
CA ASN A 212 26.42 -11.89 -10.70
C ASN A 212 25.89 -10.88 -9.67
N LYS A 213 25.94 -11.24 -8.39
CA LYS A 213 25.56 -10.38 -7.27
C LYS A 213 26.76 -9.49 -6.85
N THR A 214 27.09 -8.49 -7.67
CA THR A 214 28.15 -7.52 -7.36
C THR A 214 27.65 -6.08 -7.51
N VAL A 215 28.19 -5.16 -6.71
CA VAL A 215 27.84 -3.73 -6.77
C VAL A 215 28.01 -3.14 -8.18
N PRO A 216 29.15 -3.36 -8.91
CA PRO A 216 29.31 -2.82 -10.25
C PRO A 216 28.25 -3.34 -11.25
N PHE A 217 27.90 -4.62 -11.17
CA PHE A 217 26.88 -5.20 -12.04
C PHE A 217 25.48 -4.63 -11.77
N ILE A 218 25.12 -4.50 -10.50
CA ILE A 218 23.86 -3.87 -10.09
C ILE A 218 23.80 -2.41 -10.54
N ALA A 219 24.89 -1.66 -10.35
CA ALA A 219 25.00 -0.26 -10.77
C ALA A 219 24.81 -0.11 -12.29
N ASP A 220 25.42 -0.99 -13.10
CA ASP A 220 25.25 -1.00 -14.56
C ASP A 220 23.79 -1.28 -14.96
N LEU A 221 23.16 -2.30 -14.37
CA LEU A 221 21.74 -2.60 -14.62
C LEU A 221 20.81 -1.45 -14.22
N MET A 222 21.09 -0.79 -13.10
CA MET A 222 20.32 0.37 -12.63
C MET A 222 20.50 1.54 -13.60
N SER A 223 21.72 1.82 -14.04
CA SER A 223 22.02 2.93 -14.97
C SER A 223 21.27 2.78 -16.30
N LYS A 224 21.17 1.56 -16.85
CA LYS A 224 20.45 1.24 -18.09
C LYS A 224 18.94 1.49 -18.01
N ARG A 225 18.37 1.48 -16.79
CA ARG A 225 16.92 1.65 -16.57
C ARG A 225 16.55 3.01 -16.00
N ARG A 226 17.54 3.75 -15.51
CA ARG A 226 17.37 4.98 -14.76
C ARG A 226 16.50 5.99 -15.49
N GLU A 227 16.83 6.32 -16.74
CA GLU A 227 16.12 7.30 -17.55
C GLU A 227 14.62 6.95 -17.68
N LYS A 228 14.30 5.69 -17.94
CA LYS A 228 12.93 5.23 -18.07
C LYS A 228 12.15 5.26 -16.74
N TYR A 229 12.83 4.90 -15.64
CA TYR A 229 12.21 5.00 -14.32
C TYR A 229 11.90 6.44 -13.95
N GLU A 230 12.87 7.35 -14.15
CA GLU A 230 12.71 8.78 -13.84
C GLU A 230 11.63 9.43 -14.73
N ALA A 231 11.56 9.09 -16.02
CA ALA A 231 10.52 9.56 -16.93
C ALA A 231 9.12 9.04 -16.59
N ALA A 232 9.02 7.85 -16.03
CA ALA A 232 7.76 7.26 -15.60
C ALA A 232 7.25 7.87 -14.28
N ALA A 233 8.15 8.29 -13.40
CA ALA A 233 7.83 8.71 -12.05
C ALA A 233 7.17 10.10 -11.99
N ASP A 234 6.20 10.24 -11.10
CA ASP A 234 5.65 11.54 -10.68
C ASP A 234 6.41 12.06 -9.44
N ILE A 235 6.85 11.17 -8.55
CA ILE A 235 7.73 11.46 -7.42
C ILE A 235 8.81 10.40 -7.28
N ILE A 236 9.96 10.79 -6.70
CA ILE A 236 11.12 9.92 -6.46
C ILE A 236 11.44 9.96 -4.98
N ILE A 237 11.59 8.80 -4.36
CA ILE A 237 11.90 8.66 -2.93
C ILE A 237 13.12 7.75 -2.76
N GLU A 238 14.13 8.24 -2.07
CA GLU A 238 15.28 7.45 -1.64
C GLU A 238 14.95 6.68 -0.37
N THR A 239 15.26 5.38 -0.37
CA THR A 239 14.97 4.49 0.76
C THR A 239 16.19 4.18 1.63
N ASP A 240 17.37 4.70 1.27
CA ASP A 240 18.60 4.46 2.03
C ASP A 240 18.55 5.12 3.40
N GLY A 241 18.81 4.32 4.44
CA GLY A 241 18.92 4.80 5.82
C GLY A 241 17.62 5.31 6.46
N LYS A 242 16.49 5.11 5.80
CA LYS A 242 15.17 5.50 6.30
C LYS A 242 14.36 4.29 6.76
N SER A 243 13.57 4.49 7.81
CA SER A 243 12.53 3.55 8.25
C SER A 243 11.32 3.59 7.30
N GLU A 244 10.48 2.55 7.36
CA GLU A 244 9.22 2.49 6.60
C GLU A 244 8.30 3.69 6.92
N LEU A 245 8.29 4.13 8.18
CA LEU A 245 7.52 5.29 8.61
C LEU A 245 8.01 6.57 7.91
N GLU A 246 9.31 6.83 7.91
CA GLU A 246 9.90 8.01 7.27
C GLU A 246 9.66 8.01 5.75
N ILE A 247 9.80 6.86 5.11
CA ILE A 247 9.53 6.70 3.66
C ILE A 247 8.05 6.97 3.36
N CYS A 248 7.13 6.41 4.16
CA CYS A 248 5.70 6.62 3.95
C CYS A 248 5.26 8.05 4.25
N GLU A 249 5.80 8.72 5.27
CA GLU A 249 5.51 10.13 5.53
C GLU A 249 6.01 11.01 4.38
N GLU A 250 7.22 10.76 3.85
CA GLU A 250 7.75 11.47 2.68
C GLU A 250 6.88 11.24 1.43
N LEU A 251 6.41 10.00 1.21
CA LEU A 251 5.50 9.63 0.13
C LEU A 251 4.19 10.43 0.23
N ILE A 252 3.54 10.41 1.40
CA ILE A 252 2.29 11.11 1.64
C ILE A 252 2.48 12.62 1.43
N HIS A 253 3.53 13.19 2.00
CA HIS A 253 3.83 14.62 1.88
C HIS A 253 4.04 15.03 0.42
N SER A 254 4.84 14.27 -0.33
CA SER A 254 5.16 14.54 -1.73
C SER A 254 3.92 14.43 -2.63
N LEU A 255 3.08 13.41 -2.43
CA LEU A 255 1.82 13.26 -3.18
C LEU A 255 0.87 14.42 -2.92
N ARG A 256 0.71 14.81 -1.65
CA ARG A 256 -0.15 15.96 -1.29
C ARG A 256 0.35 17.29 -1.85
N GLN A 257 1.66 17.51 -1.84
CA GLN A 257 2.25 18.72 -2.46
C GLN A 257 2.02 18.74 -3.98
N MET A 258 2.05 17.59 -4.62
CA MET A 258 1.78 17.50 -6.06
C MET A 258 0.31 17.79 -6.36
N ASP A 259 -0.62 17.23 -5.58
CA ASP A 259 -2.06 17.45 -5.77
C ASP A 259 -2.44 18.92 -5.51
N ALA A 260 -1.89 19.56 -4.46
CA ALA A 260 -2.13 20.97 -4.17
C ALA A 260 -1.60 21.95 -5.24
N LYS A 261 -0.69 21.52 -6.11
CA LYS A 261 -0.21 22.32 -7.25
C LYS A 261 -1.06 22.12 -8.51
N ALA A 262 -1.88 21.08 -8.54
CA ALA A 262 -2.75 20.75 -9.68
C ALA A 262 -4.15 21.38 -9.56
N GLU A 263 -4.55 21.83 -8.35
CA GLU A 263 -5.73 22.63 -8.07
C GLU A 263 -5.47 24.13 -8.31
#